data_9d4154cb7c288e9dfeb5c8e198281ed5
#
_entry.id   9d4154cb7c288e9dfeb5c8e198281ed5
#
_cell.length_a   1.000
_cell.length_b   1.000
_cell.length_c   1.000
_cell.angle_alpha   90.00
_cell.angle_beta   90.00
_cell.angle_gamma   90.00
#
_symmetry.space_group_name_H-M   'P 1'
#
loop_
_entity.id
_entity.type
_entity.pdbx_description
1 polymer ?
#
loop_
_entity_poly.entity_id
_entity_poly.type
_entity_poly.pdbx_seq_one_letter_code
_entity_poly.pdbx_strand_id
1 'polypeptide(L)'
;MLRPAYDLSFYEFDEENDPKNYGVLLCDLVHGKPPMKPLYIGVGWYWYYHGVRYGAETLFLTTTHGWDSRFIKGYPYITAIRTTETEAKAREPLFREKIKPLIENFDGVWNPLKTELLEIYKKAKNSRGLKEWGDIRKLNNQDLLSFFLDFVYVINRKEAETHFVMLMASYYISGLFQQMWREIFRTEAPIDPNFSKLMAGYESQDHRVVRELWRLGRRALELGLRDVFETSDEESVIKELEKTKTGAQWLGEYNGFLLEHGWRCERMHAYDTPAWIEKPSLGVRRVKILMAKEAFPLDAEHDRVVAERNNAEKEVLTKVPEAQRDAFRILMGAAQKSGYWSEDHTYYCDFYIGSMGRWIVTEFGRRFAEAGCIDHPEDIHFLHPNEIRKAAIPMGRINLRHYVNPRKKAWEENLTIDPPPFYGDISQAQAVLRSDPTLAVSTQLPIVREELKADLYGAAAAPGLVEGVARVIMSADQLMEIKAGEILVAPGTSAAWTVAFSIIKGLVTDGGGALSHPVIMAREYGIPCVAGCFEGTAKIKTGQRIRVDGNLGVIYILK
;
A
#
# COMPACT_ATOMS: atom_id res chain seq x y z
N MET A 1 -8.03 27.40 -8.17
CA MET A 1 -9.26 26.91 -8.84
C MET A 1 -9.09 25.42 -9.04
N LEU A 2 -9.91 24.57 -8.40
CA LEU A 2 -9.83 23.11 -8.59
C LEU A 2 -10.21 22.80 -10.05
N ARG A 3 -9.28 22.24 -10.82
CA ARG A 3 -9.58 21.73 -12.15
C ARG A 3 -10.47 20.50 -12.00
N PRO A 4 -11.39 20.24 -12.95
CA PRO A 4 -12.21 19.06 -12.88
C PRO A 4 -11.39 17.77 -12.85
N ALA A 5 -11.82 16.76 -12.06
CA ALA A 5 -11.16 15.47 -11.90
C ALA A 5 -10.95 14.66 -13.20
N TYR A 6 -11.48 15.11 -14.31
CA TYR A 6 -11.40 14.50 -15.63
C TYR A 6 -10.45 15.22 -16.60
N ASP A 7 -9.80 16.30 -16.17
CA ASP A 7 -8.76 16.98 -16.97
C ASP A 7 -7.39 16.40 -16.60
N LEU A 8 -7.03 15.29 -17.25
CA LEU A 8 -5.77 14.61 -17.01
C LEU A 8 -4.55 15.34 -17.59
N SER A 9 -4.76 16.34 -18.46
CA SER A 9 -3.65 17.16 -19.00
C SER A 9 -2.85 17.84 -17.88
N PHE A 10 -3.47 18.00 -16.71
CA PHE A 10 -2.82 18.53 -15.52
C PHE A 10 -1.68 17.64 -14.99
N TYR A 11 -1.75 16.33 -15.27
CA TYR A 11 -0.77 15.36 -14.81
C TYR A 11 0.18 14.88 -15.92
N GLU A 12 0.01 15.38 -17.16
CA GLU A 12 0.94 15.05 -18.24
C GLU A 12 2.30 15.66 -17.97
N PHE A 13 3.34 14.87 -18.22
CA PHE A 13 4.72 15.29 -18.02
C PHE A 13 5.15 16.25 -19.14
N ASP A 14 5.59 17.43 -18.76
CA ASP A 14 6.22 18.39 -19.65
C ASP A 14 7.75 18.20 -19.59
N GLU A 15 8.30 17.50 -20.59
CA GLU A 15 9.73 17.16 -20.65
C GLU A 15 10.64 18.38 -20.56
N GLU A 16 10.19 19.55 -21.00
CA GLU A 16 10.97 20.79 -20.97
C GLU A 16 10.89 21.50 -19.61
N ASN A 17 9.69 21.61 -19.04
CA ASN A 17 9.44 22.50 -17.91
C ASN A 17 9.41 21.77 -16.57
N ASP A 18 8.88 20.55 -16.51
CA ASP A 18 8.75 19.85 -15.21
C ASP A 18 10.11 19.57 -14.54
N PRO A 19 11.18 19.10 -15.22
CA PRO A 19 12.49 18.96 -14.58
C PRO A 19 13.07 20.28 -14.09
N LYS A 20 12.81 21.40 -14.79
CA LYS A 20 13.29 22.73 -14.39
C LYS A 20 12.50 23.26 -13.19
N ASN A 21 11.18 23.03 -13.15
CA ASN A 21 10.29 23.57 -12.13
C ASN A 21 10.38 22.78 -10.82
N TYR A 22 10.56 21.46 -10.89
CA TYR A 22 10.54 20.59 -9.71
C TYR A 22 11.93 20.09 -9.30
N GLY A 23 12.93 20.21 -10.15
CA GLY A 23 14.29 19.75 -9.90
C GLY A 23 14.43 18.23 -9.97
N VAL A 24 13.52 17.48 -9.32
CA VAL A 24 13.47 16.02 -9.34
C VAL A 24 12.03 15.53 -9.23
N LEU A 25 11.74 14.46 -9.95
CA LEU A 25 10.51 13.69 -9.91
C LEU A 25 10.85 12.23 -9.63
N LEU A 26 10.34 11.66 -8.55
CA LEU A 26 10.61 10.29 -8.11
C LEU A 26 9.52 9.34 -8.57
N CYS A 27 9.87 8.21 -9.17
CA CYS A 27 8.90 7.20 -9.57
C CYS A 27 8.28 6.51 -8.35
N ASP A 28 6.97 6.52 -8.25
CA ASP A 28 6.25 5.73 -7.25
C ASP A 28 6.06 4.29 -7.74
N LEU A 29 7.07 3.47 -7.55
CA LEU A 29 7.06 2.06 -7.96
C LEU A 29 6.10 1.20 -7.13
N VAL A 30 5.77 1.60 -5.91
CA VAL A 30 4.91 0.82 -5.01
C VAL A 30 3.47 0.79 -5.53
N HIS A 31 2.97 1.93 -6.01
CA HIS A 31 1.60 2.06 -6.48
C HIS A 31 1.49 2.01 -8.00
N GLY A 32 2.57 2.34 -8.73
CA GLY A 32 2.56 2.59 -10.16
C GLY A 32 3.08 1.48 -11.06
N LYS A 33 3.46 0.32 -10.55
CA LYS A 33 3.92 -0.82 -11.37
C LYS A 33 2.93 -1.99 -11.25
N PRO A 34 2.31 -2.46 -12.35
CA PRO A 34 2.37 -2.00 -13.75
C PRO A 34 1.74 -0.62 -13.97
N PRO A 35 1.91 0.00 -15.18
CA PRO A 35 1.42 1.35 -15.45
C PRO A 35 -0.09 1.47 -15.21
N MET A 36 -0.51 2.60 -14.70
CA MET A 36 -1.90 2.85 -14.35
C MET A 36 -2.78 3.05 -15.58
N LYS A 37 -4.02 2.58 -15.50
CA LYS A 37 -5.02 2.80 -16.53
C LYS A 37 -5.75 4.14 -16.33
N PRO A 38 -6.24 4.77 -17.40
CA PRO A 38 -6.84 6.12 -17.37
C PRO A 38 -7.94 6.32 -16.32
N LEU A 39 -8.83 5.33 -16.13
CA LEU A 39 -9.91 5.45 -15.16
C LEU A 39 -9.37 5.62 -13.73
N TYR A 40 -8.37 4.83 -13.36
CA TYR A 40 -7.78 4.92 -12.04
C TYR A 40 -7.07 6.27 -11.82
N ILE A 41 -6.32 6.75 -12.83
CA ILE A 41 -5.69 8.08 -12.75
C ILE A 41 -6.74 9.17 -12.52
N GLY A 42 -7.87 9.13 -13.26
CA GLY A 42 -8.90 10.16 -13.18
C GLY A 42 -9.81 10.10 -11.95
N VAL A 43 -9.89 8.97 -11.26
CA VAL A 43 -10.72 8.81 -10.05
C VAL A 43 -9.85 8.67 -8.80
N GLY A 44 -9.10 7.59 -8.69
CA GLY A 44 -8.35 7.27 -7.48
C GLY A 44 -7.17 8.22 -7.27
N TRP A 45 -6.30 8.33 -8.28
CA TRP A 45 -5.08 9.12 -8.16
C TRP A 45 -5.33 10.62 -8.05
N TYR A 46 -6.35 11.15 -8.70
CA TYR A 46 -6.75 12.53 -8.55
C TYR A 46 -7.02 12.89 -7.08
N TRP A 47 -7.80 12.06 -6.37
CA TRP A 47 -8.12 12.30 -4.97
C TRP A 47 -6.95 12.00 -4.05
N TYR A 48 -6.08 11.05 -4.40
CA TYR A 48 -4.84 10.77 -3.67
C TYR A 48 -4.00 12.05 -3.51
N TYR A 49 -3.69 12.75 -4.62
CA TYR A 49 -2.91 13.99 -4.55
C TYR A 49 -3.65 15.17 -3.96
N HIS A 50 -4.96 15.26 -4.19
CA HIS A 50 -5.77 16.22 -3.46
C HIS A 50 -5.67 15.98 -1.95
N GLY A 51 -5.77 14.74 -1.49
CA GLY A 51 -5.66 14.36 -0.09
C GLY A 51 -4.31 14.71 0.52
N VAL A 52 -3.20 14.42 -0.19
CA VAL A 52 -1.85 14.78 0.29
C VAL A 52 -1.72 16.28 0.51
N ARG A 53 -2.18 17.10 -0.43
CA ARG A 53 -2.19 18.58 -0.28
C ARG A 53 -3.12 19.01 0.84
N TYR A 54 -4.32 18.43 0.90
CA TYR A 54 -5.29 18.74 1.95
C TYR A 54 -4.73 18.43 3.34
N GLY A 55 -4.06 17.28 3.52
CA GLY A 55 -3.41 16.90 4.76
C GLY A 55 -2.28 17.85 5.15
N ALA A 56 -1.41 18.21 4.20
CA ALA A 56 -0.32 19.13 4.43
C ALA A 56 -0.81 20.54 4.83
N GLU A 57 -1.86 21.03 4.18
CA GLU A 57 -2.47 22.35 4.48
C GLU A 57 -3.26 22.33 5.79
N THR A 58 -4.01 21.26 6.06
CA THR A 58 -4.78 21.12 7.31
C THR A 58 -3.89 21.05 8.54
N LEU A 59 -2.73 20.41 8.41
CA LEU A 59 -1.74 20.31 9.49
C LEU A 59 -0.77 21.51 9.50
N PHE A 60 -0.80 22.39 8.52
CA PHE A 60 0.17 23.48 8.35
C PHE A 60 1.62 22.96 8.33
N LEU A 61 1.90 21.89 7.58
CA LEU A 61 3.25 21.34 7.50
C LEU A 61 4.25 22.44 7.10
N THR A 62 5.38 22.47 7.80
CA THR A 62 6.36 23.56 7.67
C THR A 62 7.31 23.38 6.48
N THR A 63 7.41 22.18 5.94
CA THR A 63 8.36 21.84 4.87
C THR A 63 7.71 21.75 3.49
N THR A 64 6.38 21.52 3.45
CA THR A 64 5.69 21.22 2.21
C THR A 64 4.22 21.66 2.21
N HIS A 65 3.71 22.00 1.02
CA HIS A 65 2.28 22.16 0.71
C HIS A 65 1.64 20.83 0.24
N GLY A 66 2.36 19.72 0.40
CA GLY A 66 2.01 18.40 -0.12
C GLY A 66 2.84 18.05 -1.35
N TRP A 67 2.34 17.08 -2.12
CA TRP A 67 3.05 16.58 -3.28
C TRP A 67 2.35 16.97 -4.57
N ASP A 68 3.11 17.03 -5.65
CA ASP A 68 2.63 17.07 -7.03
C ASP A 68 3.01 15.79 -7.77
N SER A 69 2.31 15.49 -8.84
CA SER A 69 2.60 14.31 -9.66
C SER A 69 2.48 14.57 -11.14
N ARG A 70 3.22 13.74 -11.89
CA ARG A 70 3.13 13.64 -13.35
C ARG A 70 3.05 12.19 -13.76
N PHE A 71 2.42 11.94 -14.90
CA PHE A 71 2.33 10.60 -15.47
C PHE A 71 3.17 10.52 -16.74
N ILE A 72 4.13 9.61 -16.73
CA ILE A 72 4.96 9.32 -17.89
C ILE A 72 4.64 7.89 -18.29
N LYS A 73 3.97 7.71 -19.43
CA LYS A 73 3.57 6.39 -19.93
C LYS A 73 2.76 5.56 -18.92
N GLY A 74 1.92 6.23 -18.13
CA GLY A 74 1.10 5.61 -17.09
C GLY A 74 1.81 5.34 -15.77
N TYR A 75 3.10 5.64 -15.66
CA TYR A 75 3.85 5.56 -14.40
C TYR A 75 3.78 6.89 -13.65
N PRO A 76 3.43 6.89 -12.35
CA PRO A 76 3.37 8.11 -11.55
C PRO A 76 4.76 8.54 -11.07
N TYR A 77 5.05 9.83 -11.23
CA TYR A 77 6.25 10.49 -10.71
C TYR A 77 5.83 11.60 -9.76
N ILE A 78 6.41 11.63 -8.59
CA ILE A 78 6.04 12.53 -7.49
C ILE A 78 7.18 13.45 -7.09
N THR A 79 6.82 14.65 -6.61
CA THR A 79 7.73 15.62 -6.03
C THR A 79 7.03 16.43 -4.93
N ALA A 80 7.80 16.99 -3.97
CA ALA A 80 7.25 17.85 -2.95
C ALA A 80 7.06 19.29 -3.45
N ILE A 81 5.94 19.91 -3.10
CA ILE A 81 5.71 21.34 -3.26
C ILE A 81 6.23 22.03 -2.01
N ARG A 82 7.43 22.56 -2.07
CA ARG A 82 8.13 23.11 -0.91
C ARG A 82 7.54 24.44 -0.44
N THR A 83 7.51 24.63 0.86
CA THR A 83 7.30 25.96 1.46
C THR A 83 8.56 26.81 1.33
N THR A 84 8.38 28.12 1.24
CA THR A 84 9.47 29.08 1.42
C THR A 84 9.84 29.19 2.90
N GLU A 85 11.03 29.71 3.21
CA GLU A 85 11.46 29.95 4.60
C GLU A 85 10.49 30.85 5.36
N THR A 86 9.94 31.85 4.70
CA THR A 86 8.94 32.76 5.29
C THR A 86 7.64 32.06 5.62
N GLU A 87 7.14 31.23 4.71
CA GLU A 87 5.95 30.39 4.94
C GLU A 87 6.18 29.37 6.05
N ALA A 88 7.32 28.69 6.06
CA ALA A 88 7.68 27.73 7.10
C ALA A 88 7.62 28.37 8.51
N LYS A 89 8.20 29.56 8.67
CA LYS A 89 8.15 30.32 9.94
C LYS A 89 6.73 30.73 10.33
N ALA A 90 5.91 31.13 9.36
CA ALA A 90 4.53 31.52 9.63
C ALA A 90 3.64 30.32 9.99
N ARG A 91 3.92 29.15 9.42
CA ARG A 91 3.17 27.88 9.65
C ARG A 91 3.53 27.20 10.97
N GLU A 92 4.75 27.40 11.47
CA GLU A 92 5.28 26.69 12.65
C GLU A 92 4.36 26.72 13.90
N PRO A 93 3.81 27.87 14.37
CA PRO A 93 2.92 27.87 15.53
C PRO A 93 1.61 27.14 15.27
N LEU A 94 1.07 27.24 14.05
CA LEU A 94 -0.15 26.53 13.65
C LEU A 94 0.10 25.02 13.56
N PHE A 95 1.23 24.63 12.98
CA PHE A 95 1.64 23.23 12.95
C PHE A 95 1.69 22.62 14.35
N ARG A 96 2.35 23.28 15.29
CA ARG A 96 2.43 22.81 16.68
C ARG A 96 1.06 22.64 17.32
N GLU A 97 0.12 23.54 17.05
CA GLU A 97 -1.26 23.43 17.53
C GLU A 97 -1.96 22.19 16.93
N LYS A 98 -1.82 21.97 15.61
CA LYS A 98 -2.53 20.91 14.90
C LYS A 98 -1.95 19.51 15.15
N ILE A 99 -0.62 19.39 15.30
CA ILE A 99 0.02 18.09 15.53
C ILE A 99 -0.10 17.61 16.98
N LYS A 100 -0.24 18.54 17.94
CA LYS A 100 -0.26 18.23 19.37
C LYS A 100 -1.31 17.18 19.75
N PRO A 101 -2.60 17.26 19.36
CA PRO A 101 -3.59 16.25 19.68
C PRO A 101 -3.22 14.85 19.16
N LEU A 102 -2.58 14.79 18.00
CA LEU A 102 -2.13 13.52 17.38
C LEU A 102 -0.96 12.90 18.13
N ILE A 103 -0.03 13.73 18.64
CA ILE A 103 1.07 13.27 19.49
C ILE A 103 0.55 12.80 20.85
N GLU A 104 -0.36 13.54 21.48
CA GLU A 104 -0.87 13.24 22.83
C GLU A 104 -1.90 12.10 22.84
N ASN A 105 -2.76 12.01 21.83
CA ASN A 105 -3.84 11.02 21.77
C ASN A 105 -4.22 10.67 20.33
N PHE A 106 -3.36 9.94 19.62
CA PHE A 106 -3.55 9.54 18.22
C PHE A 106 -4.89 8.81 18.01
N ASP A 107 -5.21 7.83 18.85
CA ASP A 107 -6.43 7.03 18.74
C ASP A 107 -7.70 7.88 18.96
N GLY A 108 -7.63 8.89 19.86
CA GLY A 108 -8.73 9.82 20.10
C GLY A 108 -9.05 10.72 18.92
N VAL A 109 -8.07 10.97 18.05
CA VAL A 109 -8.27 11.68 16.77
C VAL A 109 -8.73 10.72 15.68
N TRP A 110 -8.08 9.56 15.56
CA TRP A 110 -8.38 8.59 14.50
C TRP A 110 -9.75 7.93 14.62
N ASN A 111 -10.14 7.45 15.81
CA ASN A 111 -11.34 6.65 15.95
C ASN A 111 -12.64 7.37 15.51
N PRO A 112 -12.87 8.66 15.83
CA PRO A 112 -14.01 9.41 15.29
C PRO A 112 -13.98 9.52 13.75
N LEU A 113 -12.82 9.80 13.17
CA LEU A 113 -12.65 9.92 11.71
C LEU A 113 -12.92 8.59 11.00
N LYS A 114 -12.40 7.49 11.56
CA LYS A 114 -12.68 6.14 11.07
C LYS A 114 -14.17 5.82 11.12
N THR A 115 -14.84 6.14 12.22
CA THR A 115 -16.27 5.90 12.38
C THR A 115 -17.07 6.68 11.34
N GLU A 116 -16.76 7.96 11.16
CA GLU A 116 -17.40 8.80 10.13
C GLU A 116 -17.22 8.21 8.73
N LEU A 117 -16.00 7.76 8.40
CA LEU A 117 -15.69 7.17 7.11
C LEU A 117 -16.49 5.87 6.86
N LEU A 118 -16.54 4.97 7.83
CA LEU A 118 -17.31 3.73 7.74
C LEU A 118 -18.82 3.98 7.61
N GLU A 119 -19.35 4.99 8.31
CA GLU A 119 -20.77 5.37 8.18
C GLU A 119 -21.09 5.97 6.80
N ILE A 120 -20.19 6.73 6.18
CA ILE A 120 -20.34 7.21 4.81
C ILE A 120 -20.44 6.03 3.83
N TYR A 121 -19.54 5.03 3.94
CA TYR A 121 -19.58 3.83 3.11
C TYR A 121 -20.88 3.04 3.29
N LYS A 122 -21.30 2.85 4.52
CA LYS A 122 -22.55 2.16 4.86
C LYS A 122 -23.79 2.91 4.32
N LYS A 123 -23.82 4.23 4.50
CA LYS A 123 -24.89 5.08 3.98
C LYS A 123 -24.97 5.03 2.47
N ALA A 124 -23.85 5.08 1.77
CA ALA A 124 -23.81 5.03 0.31
C ALA A 124 -24.41 3.73 -0.25
N LYS A 125 -24.15 2.60 0.41
CA LYS A 125 -24.79 1.30 0.11
C LYS A 125 -26.28 1.28 0.44
N ASN A 126 -26.61 1.55 1.69
CA ASN A 126 -27.95 1.36 2.23
C ASN A 126 -28.99 2.27 1.59
N SER A 127 -28.64 3.52 1.25
CA SER A 127 -29.54 4.47 0.57
C SER A 127 -29.99 3.99 -0.82
N ARG A 128 -29.31 2.99 -1.37
CA ARG A 128 -29.62 2.38 -2.68
C ARG A 128 -30.17 0.95 -2.55
N GLY A 129 -30.44 0.49 -1.34
CA GLY A 129 -30.93 -0.86 -1.07
C GLY A 129 -29.89 -1.97 -1.36
N LEU A 130 -28.61 -1.62 -1.43
CA LEU A 130 -27.52 -2.57 -1.71
C LEU A 130 -27.14 -3.30 -0.42
N LYS A 131 -27.58 -4.55 -0.28
CA LYS A 131 -27.22 -5.41 0.86
C LYS A 131 -26.00 -6.26 0.56
N GLU A 132 -25.99 -6.84 -0.64
CA GLU A 132 -24.94 -7.73 -1.12
C GLU A 132 -24.23 -7.15 -2.35
N TRP A 133 -23.08 -7.71 -2.66
CA TRP A 133 -22.23 -7.31 -3.78
C TRP A 133 -22.97 -7.33 -5.13
N GLY A 134 -23.78 -8.38 -5.40
CA GLY A 134 -24.54 -8.52 -6.64
C GLY A 134 -25.72 -7.56 -6.82
N ASP A 135 -26.12 -6.88 -5.76
CA ASP A 135 -27.31 -6.02 -5.79
C ASP A 135 -27.17 -4.80 -6.70
N ILE A 136 -25.96 -4.38 -7.00
CA ILE A 136 -25.69 -3.25 -7.91
C ILE A 136 -26.31 -3.45 -9.29
N ARG A 137 -26.47 -4.69 -9.73
CA ARG A 137 -27.12 -5.05 -11.01
C ARG A 137 -28.61 -4.66 -11.07
N LYS A 138 -29.25 -4.50 -9.90
CA LYS A 138 -30.66 -4.09 -9.77
C LYS A 138 -30.88 -2.61 -9.99
N LEU A 139 -29.83 -1.78 -9.92
CA LEU A 139 -29.92 -0.34 -10.17
C LEU A 139 -30.20 -0.08 -11.64
N ASN A 140 -31.10 0.89 -11.93
CA ASN A 140 -31.22 1.43 -13.29
C ASN A 140 -30.01 2.31 -13.65
N ASN A 141 -29.87 2.74 -14.90
CA ASN A 141 -28.70 3.50 -15.35
C ASN A 141 -28.57 4.87 -14.65
N GLN A 142 -29.68 5.51 -14.29
CA GLN A 142 -29.67 6.80 -13.59
C GLN A 142 -29.18 6.64 -12.14
N ASP A 143 -29.67 5.62 -11.45
CA ASP A 143 -29.25 5.33 -10.07
C ASP A 143 -27.78 4.88 -10.01
N LEU A 144 -27.34 4.06 -10.99
CA LEU A 144 -25.94 3.66 -11.10
C LEU A 144 -25.04 4.88 -11.38
N LEU A 145 -25.46 5.78 -12.28
CA LEU A 145 -24.74 7.03 -12.53
C LEU A 145 -24.68 7.92 -11.28
N SER A 146 -25.80 8.07 -10.58
CA SER A 146 -25.83 8.81 -9.30
C SER A 146 -24.83 8.20 -8.30
N PHE A 147 -24.76 6.87 -8.20
CA PHE A 147 -23.82 6.21 -7.31
C PHE A 147 -22.36 6.44 -7.73
N PHE A 148 -22.09 6.39 -9.02
CA PHE A 148 -20.76 6.70 -9.55
C PHE A 148 -20.32 8.14 -9.23
N LEU A 149 -21.22 9.11 -9.41
CA LEU A 149 -20.92 10.51 -9.11
C LEU A 149 -20.72 10.75 -7.60
N ASP A 150 -21.54 10.12 -6.75
CA ASP A 150 -21.34 10.18 -5.30
C ASP A 150 -20.01 9.52 -4.91
N PHE A 151 -19.66 8.40 -5.54
CA PHE A 151 -18.39 7.75 -5.32
C PHE A 151 -17.22 8.67 -5.70
N VAL A 152 -17.25 9.24 -6.90
CA VAL A 152 -16.15 10.07 -7.41
C VAL A 152 -16.00 11.37 -6.60
N TYR A 153 -17.10 12.07 -6.29
CA TYR A 153 -17.03 13.45 -5.79
C TYR A 153 -17.29 13.60 -4.29
N VAL A 154 -17.88 12.61 -3.64
CA VAL A 154 -18.24 12.69 -2.22
C VAL A 154 -17.45 11.67 -1.40
N ILE A 155 -17.58 10.38 -1.76
CA ILE A 155 -17.02 9.29 -0.94
C ILE A 155 -15.50 9.27 -1.04
N ASN A 156 -14.97 9.25 -2.26
CA ASN A 156 -13.54 9.20 -2.54
C ASN A 156 -12.82 10.47 -2.04
N ARG A 157 -13.47 11.62 -2.18
CA ARG A 157 -12.97 12.87 -1.62
C ARG A 157 -12.86 12.80 -0.10
N LYS A 158 -13.92 12.40 0.59
CA LYS A 158 -13.93 12.34 2.06
C LYS A 158 -12.93 11.32 2.60
N GLU A 159 -12.82 10.20 1.91
CA GLU A 159 -11.78 9.21 2.21
C GLU A 159 -10.38 9.84 2.09
N ALA A 160 -10.05 10.44 0.93
CA ALA A 160 -8.75 11.02 0.70
C ALA A 160 -8.40 12.13 1.71
N GLU A 161 -9.35 13.01 2.02
CA GLU A 161 -9.16 14.07 3.03
C GLU A 161 -8.89 13.47 4.42
N THR A 162 -9.61 12.42 4.83
CA THR A 162 -9.43 11.74 6.12
C THR A 162 -8.13 10.96 6.17
N HIS A 163 -7.89 10.16 5.14
CA HIS A 163 -6.69 9.33 4.98
C HIS A 163 -5.41 10.17 5.07
N PHE A 164 -5.33 11.21 4.24
CA PHE A 164 -4.07 11.96 4.11
C PHE A 164 -3.79 12.97 5.22
N VAL A 165 -4.79 13.44 5.96
CA VAL A 165 -4.51 14.16 7.22
C VAL A 165 -3.79 13.23 8.19
N MET A 166 -4.25 11.99 8.35
CA MET A 166 -3.64 11.02 9.25
C MET A 166 -2.28 10.51 8.72
N LEU A 167 -2.16 10.28 7.40
CA LEU A 167 -0.93 9.80 6.79
C LEU A 167 0.19 10.83 6.87
N MET A 168 -0.09 12.10 6.54
CA MET A 168 0.86 13.19 6.67
C MET A 168 1.29 13.40 8.13
N ALA A 169 0.35 13.33 9.06
CA ALA A 169 0.66 13.37 10.49
C ALA A 169 1.56 12.21 10.91
N SER A 170 1.27 10.98 10.47
CA SER A 170 2.06 9.79 10.80
C SER A 170 3.49 9.89 10.29
N TYR A 171 3.67 10.33 9.06
CA TYR A 171 4.99 10.54 8.48
C TYR A 171 5.78 11.62 9.23
N TYR A 172 5.12 12.73 9.56
CA TYR A 172 5.76 13.82 10.25
C TYR A 172 6.13 13.46 11.70
N ILE A 173 5.26 12.78 12.44
CA ILE A 173 5.53 12.27 13.80
C ILE A 173 6.71 11.28 13.78
N SER A 174 6.75 10.37 12.81
CA SER A 174 7.88 9.46 12.62
C SER A 174 9.18 10.22 12.33
N GLY A 175 9.12 11.24 11.49
CA GLY A 175 10.27 12.12 11.19
C GLY A 175 10.77 12.88 12.43
N LEU A 176 9.86 13.44 13.23
CA LEU A 176 10.21 14.11 14.50
C LEU A 176 10.88 13.15 15.49
N PHE A 177 10.38 11.90 15.58
CA PHE A 177 10.98 10.92 16.47
C PHE A 177 12.37 10.49 16.00
N GLN A 178 12.57 10.31 14.68
CA GLN A 178 13.89 10.04 14.10
C GLN A 178 14.85 11.21 14.33
N GLN A 179 14.38 12.46 14.25
CA GLN A 179 15.20 13.63 14.54
C GLN A 179 15.62 13.65 16.01
N MET A 180 14.68 13.48 16.94
CA MET A 180 14.98 13.42 18.37
C MET A 180 15.96 12.28 18.70
N TRP A 181 15.80 11.13 18.03
CA TRP A 181 16.75 10.01 18.17
C TRP A 181 18.18 10.43 17.80
N ARG A 182 18.36 11.04 16.62
CA ARG A 182 19.68 11.51 16.16
C ARG A 182 20.31 12.53 17.11
N GLU A 183 19.51 13.42 17.65
CA GLU A 183 19.98 14.45 18.58
C GLU A 183 20.48 13.86 19.90
N ILE A 184 19.80 12.84 20.42
CA ILE A 184 20.11 12.19 21.70
C ILE A 184 21.24 11.15 21.55
N PHE A 185 21.08 10.22 20.59
CA PHE A 185 21.96 9.05 20.49
C PHE A 185 23.13 9.22 19.50
N ARG A 186 23.13 10.28 18.70
CA ARG A 186 24.15 10.57 17.68
C ARG A 186 24.30 9.46 16.64
N THR A 187 23.24 8.70 16.39
CA THR A 187 23.15 7.61 15.39
C THR A 187 21.97 7.85 14.46
N GLU A 188 22.05 7.33 13.23
CA GLU A 188 20.92 7.35 12.30
C GLU A 188 19.88 6.33 12.75
N ALA A 189 18.64 6.79 12.96
CA ALA A 189 17.55 5.97 13.45
C ALA A 189 17.31 4.67 12.67
N PRO A 190 17.28 4.65 11.33
CA PRO A 190 17.04 3.41 10.56
C PRO A 190 18.14 2.35 10.72
N ILE A 191 19.36 2.75 11.09
CA ILE A 191 20.51 1.86 11.23
C ILE A 191 20.65 1.35 12.67
N ASP A 192 20.08 2.05 13.64
CA ASP A 192 20.16 1.66 15.05
C ASP A 192 19.22 0.48 15.36
N PRO A 193 19.75 -0.68 15.78
CA PRO A 193 18.92 -1.85 16.08
C PRO A 193 17.87 -1.60 17.18
N ASN A 194 18.16 -0.73 18.14
CA ASN A 194 17.21 -0.41 19.21
C ASN A 194 16.05 0.43 18.68
N PHE A 195 16.31 1.37 17.75
CA PHE A 195 15.22 2.11 17.10
C PHE A 195 14.27 1.17 16.36
N SER A 196 14.82 0.24 15.57
CA SER A 196 14.00 -0.74 14.83
C SER A 196 13.16 -1.62 15.76
N LYS A 197 13.73 -2.06 16.90
CA LYS A 197 13.00 -2.83 17.92
C LYS A 197 11.86 -2.02 18.56
N LEU A 198 12.08 -0.73 18.85
CA LEU A 198 11.04 0.13 19.40
C LEU A 198 9.82 0.29 18.48
N MET A 199 10.03 0.19 17.18
CA MET A 199 9.00 0.41 16.15
C MET A 199 8.31 -0.90 15.70
N ALA A 200 8.54 -2.03 16.36
CA ALA A 200 8.00 -3.34 16.03
C ALA A 200 7.14 -3.93 17.17
N GLY A 201 6.46 -5.04 16.91
CA GLY A 201 5.67 -5.79 17.88
C GLY A 201 4.25 -5.23 18.07
N TYR A 202 3.60 -4.83 16.97
CA TYR A 202 2.20 -4.40 16.95
C TYR A 202 1.36 -5.34 16.09
N GLU A 203 0.22 -5.77 16.62
CA GLU A 203 -0.69 -6.63 15.88
C GLU A 203 -1.52 -5.81 14.87
N SER A 204 -1.14 -5.85 13.59
CA SER A 204 -1.89 -5.21 12.50
C SER A 204 -3.11 -6.05 12.06
N GLN A 205 -4.00 -5.43 11.28
CA GLN A 205 -5.11 -6.15 10.63
C GLN A 205 -4.59 -7.30 9.75
N ASP A 206 -3.42 -7.15 9.15
CA ASP A 206 -2.82 -8.18 8.33
C ASP A 206 -2.36 -9.40 9.12
N HIS A 207 -1.82 -9.20 10.33
CA HIS A 207 -1.54 -10.31 11.25
C HIS A 207 -2.82 -11.10 11.59
N ARG A 208 -3.92 -10.41 11.90
CA ARG A 208 -5.22 -11.04 12.20
C ARG A 208 -5.72 -11.86 11.02
N VAL A 209 -5.66 -11.31 9.81
CA VAL A 209 -6.07 -12.00 8.58
C VAL A 209 -5.25 -13.26 8.34
N VAL A 210 -3.92 -13.20 8.47
CA VAL A 210 -3.06 -14.38 8.30
C VAL A 210 -3.36 -15.45 9.35
N ARG A 211 -3.60 -15.05 10.60
CA ARG A 211 -4.01 -15.96 11.68
C ARG A 211 -5.35 -16.64 11.38
N GLU A 212 -6.34 -15.90 10.90
CA GLU A 212 -7.64 -16.46 10.55
C GLU A 212 -7.57 -17.40 9.33
N LEU A 213 -6.80 -17.04 8.30
CA LEU A 213 -6.54 -17.93 7.16
C LEU A 213 -5.85 -19.23 7.60
N TRP A 214 -4.91 -19.16 8.54
CA TRP A 214 -4.31 -20.36 9.12
C TRP A 214 -5.33 -21.21 9.91
N ARG A 215 -6.18 -20.58 10.71
CA ARG A 215 -7.28 -21.27 11.43
C ARG A 215 -8.21 -21.96 10.46
N LEU A 216 -8.59 -21.30 9.37
CA LEU A 216 -9.38 -21.92 8.29
C LEU A 216 -8.65 -23.13 7.66
N GLY A 217 -7.34 -23.06 7.50
CA GLY A 217 -6.53 -24.19 7.07
C GLY A 217 -6.57 -25.35 8.06
N ARG A 218 -6.40 -25.10 9.37
CA ARG A 218 -6.56 -26.12 10.43
C ARG A 218 -7.97 -26.72 10.43
N ARG A 219 -8.98 -25.87 10.28
CA ARG A 219 -10.37 -26.29 10.20
C ARG A 219 -10.64 -27.22 9.01
N ALA A 220 -10.03 -26.96 7.87
CA ALA A 220 -10.12 -27.85 6.71
C ALA A 220 -9.54 -29.24 7.03
N LEU A 221 -8.42 -29.32 7.73
CA LEU A 221 -7.80 -30.58 8.14
C LEU A 221 -8.67 -31.34 9.15
N GLU A 222 -9.26 -30.66 10.15
CA GLU A 222 -10.17 -31.25 11.13
C GLU A 222 -11.43 -31.85 10.47
N LEU A 223 -11.91 -31.22 9.41
CA LEU A 223 -13.07 -31.68 8.63
C LEU A 223 -12.73 -32.77 7.59
N GLY A 224 -11.47 -33.21 7.52
CA GLY A 224 -11.01 -34.24 6.58
C GLY A 224 -10.96 -33.76 5.12
N LEU A 225 -10.77 -32.46 4.88
CA LEU A 225 -10.81 -31.86 3.54
C LEU A 225 -9.42 -31.74 2.88
N ARG A 226 -8.37 -32.32 3.49
CA ARG A 226 -6.97 -32.22 3.00
C ARG A 226 -6.87 -32.49 1.50
N ASP A 227 -7.40 -33.63 1.06
CA ASP A 227 -7.26 -34.09 -0.33
C ASP A 227 -7.88 -33.09 -1.32
N VAL A 228 -9.00 -32.47 -0.97
CA VAL A 228 -9.65 -31.44 -1.81
C VAL A 228 -8.72 -30.24 -2.02
N PHE A 229 -8.05 -29.78 -0.96
CA PHE A 229 -7.13 -28.66 -1.05
C PHE A 229 -5.82 -29.00 -1.77
N GLU A 230 -5.30 -30.22 -1.62
CA GLU A 230 -4.03 -30.63 -2.21
C GLU A 230 -4.15 -31.01 -3.69
N THR A 231 -5.27 -31.60 -4.10
CA THR A 231 -5.44 -32.16 -5.47
C THR A 231 -6.13 -31.20 -6.44
N SER A 232 -6.88 -30.21 -5.96
CA SER A 232 -7.64 -29.29 -6.79
C SER A 232 -6.94 -27.94 -6.94
N ASP A 233 -7.12 -27.25 -8.08
CA ASP A 233 -6.79 -25.84 -8.20
C ASP A 233 -7.73 -24.97 -7.35
N GLU A 234 -7.41 -23.70 -7.12
CA GLU A 234 -8.12 -22.86 -6.17
C GLU A 234 -9.60 -22.62 -6.52
N GLU A 235 -9.95 -22.60 -7.81
CA GLU A 235 -11.35 -22.42 -8.26
C GLU A 235 -12.11 -23.75 -8.14
N SER A 236 -11.47 -24.87 -8.41
CA SER A 236 -12.03 -26.21 -8.27
C SER A 236 -12.26 -26.58 -6.80
N VAL A 237 -11.39 -26.13 -5.88
CA VAL A 237 -11.58 -26.36 -4.42
C VAL A 237 -12.98 -25.93 -3.98
N ILE A 238 -13.42 -24.73 -4.35
CA ILE A 238 -14.73 -24.21 -3.93
C ILE A 238 -15.85 -25.12 -4.44
N LYS A 239 -15.80 -25.51 -5.72
CA LYS A 239 -16.79 -26.37 -6.35
C LYS A 239 -16.83 -27.77 -5.72
N GLU A 240 -15.68 -28.33 -5.35
CA GLU A 240 -15.60 -29.63 -4.68
C GLU A 240 -16.14 -29.55 -3.25
N LEU A 241 -15.88 -28.47 -2.52
CA LEU A 241 -16.41 -28.26 -1.18
C LEU A 241 -17.95 -28.15 -1.16
N GLU A 242 -18.55 -27.54 -2.17
CA GLU A 242 -20.01 -27.43 -2.30
C GLU A 242 -20.72 -28.81 -2.40
N LYS A 243 -20.01 -29.88 -2.81
CA LYS A 243 -20.59 -31.18 -3.00
C LYS A 243 -20.78 -31.99 -1.70
N THR A 244 -20.18 -31.57 -0.60
CA THR A 244 -20.17 -32.31 0.68
C THR A 244 -20.69 -31.47 1.84
N LYS A 245 -21.26 -32.16 2.87
CA LYS A 245 -21.74 -31.46 4.08
C LYS A 245 -20.61 -30.79 4.85
N THR A 246 -19.46 -31.43 4.97
CA THR A 246 -18.27 -30.88 5.65
C THR A 246 -17.66 -29.76 4.85
N GLY A 247 -17.64 -29.83 3.52
CA GLY A 247 -17.22 -28.74 2.65
C GLY A 247 -18.15 -27.53 2.74
N ALA A 248 -19.46 -27.73 2.73
CA ALA A 248 -20.44 -26.65 2.92
C ALA A 248 -20.29 -25.99 4.29
N GLN A 249 -19.96 -26.74 5.35
CA GLN A 249 -19.66 -26.18 6.67
C GLN A 249 -18.43 -25.27 6.62
N TRP A 250 -17.34 -25.74 6.02
CA TRP A 250 -16.12 -24.94 5.87
C TRP A 250 -16.37 -23.67 5.04
N LEU A 251 -17.11 -23.76 3.94
CA LEU A 251 -17.49 -22.62 3.11
C LEU A 251 -18.32 -21.59 3.89
N GLY A 252 -19.18 -22.03 4.82
CA GLY A 252 -19.91 -21.12 5.72
C GLY A 252 -18.97 -20.31 6.60
N GLU A 253 -17.96 -20.94 7.19
CA GLU A 253 -16.93 -20.26 8.00
C GLU A 253 -16.07 -19.33 7.14
N TYR A 254 -15.67 -19.78 5.94
CA TYR A 254 -14.90 -18.99 4.98
C TYR A 254 -15.68 -17.78 4.45
N ASN A 255 -16.96 -17.91 4.18
CA ASN A 255 -17.81 -16.78 3.78
C ASN A 255 -17.93 -15.73 4.90
N GLY A 256 -17.99 -16.15 6.16
CA GLY A 256 -17.89 -15.25 7.31
C GLY A 256 -16.59 -14.43 7.30
N PHE A 257 -15.46 -15.09 7.07
CA PHE A 257 -14.16 -14.44 6.89
C PHE A 257 -14.16 -13.46 5.71
N LEU A 258 -14.73 -13.82 4.56
CA LEU A 258 -14.79 -12.96 3.38
C LEU A 258 -15.65 -11.71 3.59
N LEU A 259 -16.73 -11.79 4.37
CA LEU A 259 -17.57 -10.64 4.71
C LEU A 259 -16.80 -9.59 5.52
N GLU A 260 -15.88 -10.02 6.37
CA GLU A 260 -15.06 -9.12 7.19
C GLU A 260 -13.80 -8.67 6.46
N HIS A 261 -13.06 -9.61 5.85
CA HIS A 261 -11.72 -9.37 5.32
C HIS A 261 -11.60 -9.43 3.80
N GLY A 262 -12.65 -9.86 3.11
CA GLY A 262 -12.63 -10.13 1.67
C GLY A 262 -12.62 -8.89 0.75
N TRP A 263 -12.61 -7.70 1.30
CA TRP A 263 -12.48 -6.44 0.55
C TRP A 263 -11.06 -6.24 -0.02
N ARG A 264 -10.10 -7.05 0.39
CA ARG A 264 -8.71 -7.02 -0.08
C ARG A 264 -8.61 -7.41 -1.54
N CYS A 265 -7.73 -6.73 -2.28
CA CYS A 265 -7.36 -7.03 -3.65
C CYS A 265 -5.85 -7.22 -3.77
N GLU A 266 -5.41 -7.79 -4.88
CA GLU A 266 -3.98 -8.06 -5.14
C GLU A 266 -3.17 -6.78 -5.42
N ARG A 267 -3.82 -5.73 -5.92
CA ARG A 267 -3.25 -4.41 -6.17
C ARG A 267 -4.08 -3.35 -5.47
N MET A 268 -3.46 -2.66 -4.53
CA MET A 268 -4.09 -1.48 -3.91
C MET A 268 -4.46 -0.46 -4.98
N HIS A 269 -5.56 0.24 -4.77
CA HIS A 269 -6.07 1.32 -5.61
C HIS A 269 -6.40 0.97 -7.07
N ALA A 270 -6.32 -0.30 -7.48
CA ALA A 270 -6.62 -0.70 -8.85
C ALA A 270 -8.06 -1.23 -8.97
N TYR A 271 -8.91 -0.51 -9.71
CA TYR A 271 -10.29 -0.94 -9.97
C TYR A 271 -10.38 -2.13 -10.95
N ASP A 272 -9.28 -2.52 -11.56
CA ASP A 272 -9.19 -3.64 -12.51
C ASP A 272 -8.83 -4.99 -11.85
N THR A 273 -8.59 -5.00 -10.54
CA THR A 273 -8.21 -6.20 -9.80
C THR A 273 -9.34 -6.61 -8.86
N PRO A 274 -9.85 -7.86 -8.95
CA PRO A 274 -10.96 -8.31 -8.11
C PRO A 274 -10.55 -8.43 -6.64
N ALA A 275 -11.47 -8.07 -5.75
CA ALA A 275 -11.36 -8.34 -4.33
C ALA A 275 -11.60 -9.84 -4.03
N TRP A 276 -11.11 -10.34 -2.89
CA TRP A 276 -11.30 -11.73 -2.50
C TRP A 276 -12.78 -12.11 -2.33
N ILE A 277 -13.64 -11.17 -1.93
CA ILE A 277 -15.08 -11.38 -1.85
C ILE A 277 -15.72 -11.56 -3.25
N GLU A 278 -15.14 -10.97 -4.30
CA GLU A 278 -15.58 -11.15 -5.68
C GLU A 278 -15.01 -12.44 -6.30
N LYS A 279 -13.78 -12.81 -5.90
CA LYS A 279 -13.06 -14.00 -6.37
C LYS A 279 -12.51 -14.79 -5.18
N PRO A 280 -13.35 -15.58 -4.49
CA PRO A 280 -12.97 -16.32 -3.28
C PRO A 280 -11.77 -17.26 -3.44
N SER A 281 -11.51 -17.76 -4.64
CA SER A 281 -10.33 -18.58 -4.94
C SER A 281 -8.99 -17.90 -4.57
N LEU A 282 -8.94 -16.57 -4.57
CA LEU A 282 -7.75 -15.81 -4.15
C LEU A 282 -7.43 -16.01 -2.67
N GLY A 283 -8.43 -16.02 -1.79
CA GLY A 283 -8.25 -16.35 -0.38
C GLY A 283 -7.94 -17.82 -0.14
N VAL A 284 -8.58 -18.74 -0.90
CA VAL A 284 -8.29 -20.18 -0.86
C VAL A 284 -6.81 -20.46 -1.13
N ARG A 285 -6.19 -19.78 -2.08
CA ARG A 285 -4.74 -19.86 -2.35
C ARG A 285 -3.91 -19.65 -1.09
N ARG A 286 -4.24 -18.66 -0.27
CA ARG A 286 -3.55 -18.36 0.99
C ARG A 286 -3.80 -19.41 2.06
N VAL A 287 -5.03 -19.92 2.14
CA VAL A 287 -5.34 -21.05 3.03
C VAL A 287 -4.47 -22.25 2.69
N LYS A 288 -4.30 -22.60 1.40
CA LYS A 288 -3.43 -23.72 0.97
C LYS A 288 -1.98 -23.53 1.44
N ILE A 289 -1.41 -22.34 1.28
CA ILE A 289 -0.03 -22.04 1.73
C ILE A 289 0.10 -22.25 3.25
N LEU A 290 -0.86 -21.76 4.02
CA LEU A 290 -0.81 -21.81 5.49
C LEU A 290 -1.20 -23.18 6.05
N MET A 291 -2.04 -23.94 5.35
CA MET A 291 -2.46 -25.28 5.75
C MET A 291 -1.30 -26.28 5.83
N ALA A 292 -0.27 -26.08 5.01
CA ALA A 292 0.95 -26.88 5.04
C ALA A 292 1.77 -26.73 6.33
N LYS A 293 1.46 -25.73 7.19
CA LYS A 293 2.19 -25.46 8.42
C LYS A 293 1.49 -26.09 9.62
N GLU A 294 2.18 -26.95 10.34
CA GLU A 294 1.64 -27.63 11.54
C GLU A 294 1.47 -26.66 12.72
N ALA A 295 2.41 -25.75 12.91
CA ALA A 295 2.36 -24.69 13.91
C ALA A 295 2.22 -23.33 13.25
N PHE A 296 1.61 -22.38 13.95
CA PHE A 296 1.57 -20.98 13.54
C PHE A 296 2.74 -20.25 14.21
N PRO A 297 3.90 -20.14 13.55
CA PRO A 297 5.10 -19.60 14.18
C PRO A 297 4.97 -18.11 14.50
N LEU A 298 3.97 -17.43 13.91
CA LEU A 298 3.77 -15.98 14.06
C LEU A 298 3.46 -15.57 15.50
N ASP A 299 2.71 -16.38 16.27
CA ASP A 299 2.40 -16.00 17.66
C ASP A 299 3.68 -16.00 18.51
N ALA A 300 4.52 -17.04 18.40
CA ALA A 300 5.79 -17.09 19.13
C ALA A 300 6.78 -16.03 18.65
N GLU A 301 6.81 -15.75 17.36
CA GLU A 301 7.67 -14.70 16.79
C GLU A 301 7.18 -13.32 17.21
N HIS A 302 5.88 -13.07 17.16
CA HIS A 302 5.29 -11.83 17.66
C HIS A 302 5.59 -11.61 19.14
N ASP A 303 5.40 -12.62 19.99
CA ASP A 303 5.72 -12.54 21.43
C ASP A 303 7.20 -12.23 21.66
N ARG A 304 8.11 -12.81 20.85
CA ARG A 304 9.54 -12.51 20.87
C ARG A 304 9.81 -11.05 20.52
N VAL A 305 9.21 -10.55 19.43
CA VAL A 305 9.38 -9.16 18.98
C VAL A 305 8.82 -8.18 20.01
N VAL A 306 7.67 -8.47 20.61
CA VAL A 306 7.11 -7.68 21.72
C VAL A 306 8.05 -7.65 22.93
N ALA A 307 8.62 -8.79 23.31
CA ALA A 307 9.58 -8.85 24.43
C ALA A 307 10.85 -8.04 24.12
N GLU A 308 11.36 -8.12 22.88
CA GLU A 308 12.51 -7.34 22.43
C GLU A 308 12.22 -5.83 22.43
N ARG A 309 11.03 -5.40 21.97
CA ARG A 309 10.61 -4.01 22.05
C ARG A 309 10.58 -3.52 23.50
N ASN A 310 9.92 -4.26 24.39
CA ASN A 310 9.80 -3.89 25.81
C ASN A 310 11.16 -3.79 26.50
N ASN A 311 12.11 -4.64 26.15
CA ASN A 311 13.47 -4.59 26.67
C ASN A 311 14.23 -3.39 26.10
N ALA A 312 14.14 -3.14 24.79
CA ALA A 312 14.76 -2.00 24.14
C ALA A 312 14.22 -0.67 24.71
N GLU A 313 12.91 -0.59 24.97
CA GLU A 313 12.29 0.60 25.59
C GLU A 313 12.90 0.91 26.96
N LYS A 314 13.00 -0.10 27.83
CA LYS A 314 13.64 0.06 29.14
C LYS A 314 15.08 0.53 29.01
N GLU A 315 15.87 -0.14 28.16
CA GLU A 315 17.28 0.20 27.95
C GLU A 315 17.45 1.62 27.40
N VAL A 316 16.70 1.97 26.36
CA VAL A 316 16.79 3.29 25.71
C VAL A 316 16.42 4.41 26.68
N LEU A 317 15.35 4.26 27.45
CA LEU A 317 14.91 5.27 28.42
C LEU A 317 15.93 5.55 29.52
N THR A 318 16.80 4.59 29.87
CA THR A 318 17.91 4.86 30.82
C THR A 318 18.99 5.76 30.25
N LYS A 319 19.14 5.76 28.92
CA LYS A 319 20.16 6.54 28.20
C LYS A 319 19.67 7.93 27.80
N VAL A 320 18.36 8.16 27.81
CA VAL A 320 17.78 9.48 27.52
C VAL A 320 18.02 10.43 28.70
N PRO A 321 18.53 11.67 28.45
CA PRO A 321 18.69 12.69 29.49
C PRO A 321 17.38 12.90 30.27
N GLU A 322 17.48 13.01 31.60
CA GLU A 322 16.30 13.10 32.47
C GLU A 322 15.33 14.20 32.06
N ALA A 323 15.85 15.39 31.74
CA ALA A 323 15.05 16.53 31.30
C ALA A 323 14.28 16.31 29.98
N GLN A 324 14.66 15.32 29.16
CA GLN A 324 14.03 15.01 27.89
C GLN A 324 13.21 13.72 27.91
N ARG A 325 13.25 12.95 29.01
CA ARG A 325 12.69 11.59 29.08
C ARG A 325 11.20 11.55 28.86
N ASP A 326 10.45 12.49 29.41
CA ASP A 326 8.98 12.51 29.23
C ASP A 326 8.59 12.90 27.80
N ALA A 327 9.24 13.91 27.23
CA ALA A 327 9.03 14.28 25.84
C ALA A 327 9.40 13.14 24.88
N PHE A 328 10.51 12.46 25.13
CA PHE A 328 10.92 11.26 24.37
C PHE A 328 9.87 10.16 24.46
N ARG A 329 9.35 9.85 25.66
CA ARG A 329 8.35 8.79 25.86
C ARG A 329 7.04 9.12 25.14
N ILE A 330 6.58 10.37 25.19
CA ILE A 330 5.35 10.80 24.52
C ILE A 330 5.52 10.69 23.01
N LEU A 331 6.62 11.22 22.44
CA LEU A 331 6.85 11.20 21.01
C LEU A 331 7.10 9.77 20.50
N MET A 332 7.83 8.94 21.26
CA MET A 332 8.00 7.51 20.96
C MET A 332 6.65 6.79 20.86
N GLY A 333 5.78 6.96 21.86
CA GLY A 333 4.45 6.33 21.85
C GLY A 333 3.59 6.81 20.67
N ALA A 334 3.66 8.08 20.30
CA ALA A 334 3.00 8.61 19.12
C ALA A 334 3.56 8.02 17.82
N ALA A 335 4.89 7.92 17.70
CA ALA A 335 5.55 7.33 16.54
C ALA A 335 5.22 5.84 16.39
N GLN A 336 5.17 5.09 17.48
CA GLN A 336 4.74 3.69 17.50
C GLN A 336 3.30 3.54 16.98
N LYS A 337 2.36 4.33 17.49
CA LYS A 337 0.96 4.30 17.06
C LYS A 337 0.79 4.73 15.60
N SER A 338 1.48 5.77 15.19
CA SER A 338 1.43 6.25 13.81
C SER A 338 2.05 5.24 12.82
N GLY A 339 3.13 4.56 13.22
CA GLY A 339 3.73 3.49 12.44
C GLY A 339 2.79 2.30 12.24
N TYR A 340 2.14 1.85 13.32
CA TYR A 340 1.12 0.82 13.26
C TYR A 340 -0.10 1.23 12.41
N TRP A 341 -0.59 2.46 12.59
CA TRP A 341 -1.68 3.00 11.79
C TRP A 341 -1.33 3.06 10.30
N SER A 342 -0.07 3.34 9.96
CA SER A 342 0.42 3.35 8.58
C SER A 342 0.27 1.99 7.87
N GLU A 343 0.11 0.90 8.60
CA GLU A 343 -0.26 -0.40 8.03
C GLU A 343 -1.77 -0.59 8.00
N ASP A 344 -2.45 -0.32 9.12
CA ASP A 344 -3.88 -0.58 9.28
C ASP A 344 -4.80 0.30 8.41
N HIS A 345 -4.34 1.52 8.04
CA HIS A 345 -5.15 2.43 7.22
C HIS A 345 -5.54 1.80 5.88
N THR A 346 -4.67 0.97 5.30
CA THR A 346 -4.92 0.27 4.04
C THR A 346 -6.24 -0.50 4.05
N TYR A 347 -6.60 -1.12 5.18
CA TYR A 347 -7.89 -1.81 5.32
C TYR A 347 -9.07 -0.84 5.25
N TYR A 348 -9.02 0.27 5.99
CA TYR A 348 -10.15 1.20 6.14
C TYR A 348 -10.28 2.18 4.98
N CYS A 349 -9.18 2.61 4.41
CA CYS A 349 -9.12 3.62 3.38
C CYS A 349 -9.01 2.98 1.98
N ASP A 350 -8.02 2.14 1.74
CA ASP A 350 -7.68 1.71 0.39
C ASP A 350 -8.54 0.54 -0.11
N PHE A 351 -8.64 -0.54 0.67
CA PHE A 351 -9.34 -1.74 0.20
C PHE A 351 -10.83 -1.53 0.06
N TYR A 352 -11.46 -0.92 1.06
CA TYR A 352 -12.90 -0.76 1.06
C TYR A 352 -13.36 0.16 -0.06
N ILE A 353 -12.69 1.30 -0.24
CA ILE A 353 -13.01 2.25 -1.28
C ILE A 353 -12.64 1.72 -2.68
N GLY A 354 -11.49 1.07 -2.81
CA GLY A 354 -11.07 0.44 -4.06
C GLY A 354 -12.07 -0.60 -4.54
N SER A 355 -12.54 -1.47 -3.65
CA SER A 355 -13.56 -2.48 -3.95
C SER A 355 -14.91 -1.86 -4.29
N MET A 356 -15.32 -0.80 -3.60
CA MET A 356 -16.56 -0.08 -3.93
C MET A 356 -16.49 0.56 -5.32
N GLY A 357 -15.38 1.22 -5.63
CA GLY A 357 -15.14 1.80 -6.95
C GLY A 357 -15.15 0.76 -8.05
N ARG A 358 -14.45 -0.36 -7.84
CA ARG A 358 -14.47 -1.49 -8.78
C ARG A 358 -15.89 -2.00 -9.01
N TRP A 359 -16.65 -2.16 -7.97
CA TRP A 359 -18.04 -2.65 -8.06
C TRP A 359 -18.88 -1.80 -9.01
N ILE A 360 -18.81 -0.48 -8.85
CA ILE A 360 -19.53 0.48 -9.69
C ILE A 360 -19.03 0.44 -11.14
N VAL A 361 -17.72 0.49 -11.34
CA VAL A 361 -17.16 0.56 -12.70
C VAL A 361 -17.30 -0.75 -13.47
N THR A 362 -17.20 -1.89 -12.80
CA THR A 362 -17.42 -3.20 -13.43
C THR A 362 -18.84 -3.35 -13.94
N GLU A 363 -19.85 -2.85 -13.21
CA GLU A 363 -21.23 -2.87 -13.68
C GLU A 363 -21.44 -1.93 -14.87
N PHE A 364 -20.81 -0.76 -14.91
CA PHE A 364 -20.80 0.07 -16.13
C PHE A 364 -20.11 -0.63 -17.29
N GLY A 365 -18.98 -1.27 -17.06
CA GLY A 365 -18.27 -2.03 -18.09
C GLY A 365 -19.15 -3.12 -18.72
N ARG A 366 -19.84 -3.90 -17.87
CA ARG A 366 -20.80 -4.92 -18.33
C ARG A 366 -21.90 -4.30 -19.19
N ARG A 367 -22.56 -3.25 -18.73
CA ARG A 367 -23.65 -2.58 -19.47
C ARG A 367 -23.17 -1.93 -20.77
N PHE A 368 -22.00 -1.30 -20.77
CA PHE A 368 -21.45 -0.68 -21.97
C PHE A 368 -21.06 -1.72 -23.03
N ALA A 369 -20.56 -2.88 -22.62
CA ALA A 369 -20.27 -3.98 -23.55
C ALA A 369 -21.57 -4.57 -24.12
N GLU A 370 -22.58 -4.85 -23.28
CA GLU A 370 -23.89 -5.34 -23.73
C GLU A 370 -24.61 -4.36 -24.67
N ALA A 371 -24.45 -3.06 -24.44
CA ALA A 371 -24.99 -2.02 -25.30
C ALA A 371 -24.14 -1.73 -26.55
N GLY A 372 -23.02 -2.40 -26.73
CA GLY A 372 -22.12 -2.23 -27.88
C GLY A 372 -21.31 -0.93 -27.88
N CYS A 373 -21.19 -0.24 -26.74
CA CYS A 373 -20.36 0.97 -26.61
C CYS A 373 -18.87 0.67 -26.61
N ILE A 374 -18.48 -0.45 -26.01
CA ILE A 374 -17.12 -1.01 -25.91
C ILE A 374 -17.15 -2.49 -26.30
N ASP A 375 -15.99 -3.13 -26.52
CA ASP A 375 -15.94 -4.54 -26.95
C ASP A 375 -15.98 -5.52 -25.77
N HIS A 376 -15.31 -5.18 -24.66
CA HIS A 376 -15.22 -6.03 -23.46
C HIS A 376 -15.53 -5.22 -22.19
N PRO A 377 -16.13 -5.82 -21.16
CA PRO A 377 -16.41 -5.11 -19.89
C PRO A 377 -15.18 -4.43 -19.28
N GLU A 378 -14.00 -5.05 -19.36
CA GLU A 378 -12.74 -4.52 -18.81
C GLU A 378 -12.21 -3.30 -19.59
N ASP A 379 -12.72 -3.03 -20.78
CA ASP A 379 -12.34 -1.84 -21.56
C ASP A 379 -12.78 -0.54 -20.87
N ILE A 380 -13.68 -0.61 -19.90
CA ILE A 380 -14.11 0.51 -19.05
C ILE A 380 -12.93 1.20 -18.37
N HIS A 381 -11.88 0.46 -18.03
CA HIS A 381 -10.70 0.98 -17.34
C HIS A 381 -9.85 1.92 -18.22
N PHE A 382 -10.06 1.92 -19.53
CA PHE A 382 -9.42 2.83 -20.48
C PHE A 382 -10.23 4.09 -20.76
N LEU A 383 -11.37 4.28 -20.08
CA LEU A 383 -12.19 5.48 -20.15
C LEU A 383 -11.86 6.44 -19.00
N HIS A 384 -12.05 7.73 -19.27
CA HIS A 384 -12.03 8.74 -18.22
C HIS A 384 -13.42 8.85 -17.54
N PRO A 385 -13.46 9.30 -16.27
CA PRO A 385 -14.74 9.43 -15.54
C PRO A 385 -15.80 10.25 -16.29
N ASN A 386 -15.40 11.30 -17.00
CA ASN A 386 -16.31 12.14 -17.78
C ASN A 386 -16.90 11.43 -19.01
N GLU A 387 -16.15 10.52 -19.62
CA GLU A 387 -16.63 9.72 -20.76
C GLU A 387 -17.69 8.71 -20.29
N ILE A 388 -17.47 8.07 -19.14
CA ILE A 388 -18.46 7.21 -18.48
C ILE A 388 -19.73 8.02 -18.19
N ARG A 389 -19.59 9.20 -17.55
CA ARG A 389 -20.70 10.07 -17.20
C ARG A 389 -21.53 10.47 -18.43
N LYS A 390 -20.87 10.83 -19.54
CA LYS A 390 -21.56 11.22 -20.78
C LYS A 390 -22.29 10.06 -21.45
N ALA A 391 -21.75 8.85 -21.35
CA ALA A 391 -22.29 7.67 -22.02
C ALA A 391 -23.33 6.90 -21.18
N ALA A 392 -23.37 7.09 -19.86
CA ALA A 392 -24.16 6.31 -18.92
C ALA A 392 -25.68 6.32 -19.20
N ILE A 393 -26.24 7.45 -19.64
CA ILE A 393 -27.68 7.59 -19.93
C ILE A 393 -27.99 7.25 -21.38
N PRO A 394 -27.32 7.83 -22.43
CA PRO A 394 -27.57 7.48 -23.82
C PRO A 394 -26.88 6.17 -24.24
N MET A 395 -26.78 5.22 -23.33
CA MET A 395 -26.14 3.94 -23.53
C MET A 395 -26.63 3.23 -24.80
N GLY A 396 -25.70 2.70 -25.60
CA GLY A 396 -26.00 2.11 -26.91
C GLY A 396 -26.07 3.09 -28.08
N ARG A 397 -26.05 4.41 -27.83
CA ARG A 397 -26.01 5.45 -28.87
C ARG A 397 -24.63 6.07 -29.05
N ILE A 398 -23.66 5.68 -28.20
CA ILE A 398 -22.30 6.23 -28.18
C ILE A 398 -21.30 5.10 -28.40
N ASN A 399 -20.43 5.28 -29.38
CA ASN A 399 -19.30 4.38 -29.60
C ASN A 399 -18.08 4.95 -28.86
N LEU A 400 -17.54 4.21 -27.88
CA LEU A 400 -16.40 4.63 -27.06
C LEU A 400 -15.07 3.97 -27.50
N ARG A 401 -15.10 3.07 -28.50
CA ARG A 401 -13.91 2.34 -28.98
C ARG A 401 -12.79 3.26 -29.47
N HIS A 402 -13.16 4.41 -30.01
CA HIS A 402 -12.19 5.41 -30.48
C HIS A 402 -11.36 6.03 -29.35
N TYR A 403 -11.85 5.99 -28.08
CA TYR A 403 -11.06 6.32 -26.90
C TYR A 403 -10.31 5.10 -26.36
N VAL A 404 -10.99 3.96 -26.27
CA VAL A 404 -10.45 2.73 -25.67
C VAL A 404 -9.28 2.17 -26.44
N ASN A 405 -9.43 1.97 -27.76
CA ASN A 405 -8.46 1.22 -28.55
C ASN A 405 -7.05 1.84 -28.57
N PRO A 406 -6.86 3.15 -28.81
CA PRO A 406 -5.53 3.75 -28.77
C PRO A 406 -4.92 3.75 -27.36
N ARG A 407 -5.72 3.95 -26.30
CA ARG A 407 -5.24 3.95 -24.92
C ARG A 407 -4.84 2.54 -24.46
N LYS A 408 -5.60 1.53 -24.84
CA LYS A 408 -5.30 0.13 -24.57
C LYS A 408 -3.99 -0.29 -25.23
N LYS A 409 -3.84 0.03 -26.52
CA LYS A 409 -2.59 -0.21 -27.26
C LYS A 409 -1.39 0.48 -26.61
N ALA A 410 -1.51 1.76 -26.28
CA ALA A 410 -0.45 2.50 -25.60
C ALA A 410 -0.12 1.90 -24.22
N TRP A 411 -1.11 1.44 -23.47
CA TRP A 411 -0.90 0.79 -22.18
C TRP A 411 -0.19 -0.56 -22.33
N GLU A 412 -0.55 -1.37 -23.32
CA GLU A 412 0.12 -2.64 -23.66
C GLU A 412 1.60 -2.43 -24.04
N GLU A 413 1.90 -1.41 -24.82
CA GLU A 413 3.27 -0.99 -25.15
C GLU A 413 4.03 -0.56 -23.89
N ASN A 414 3.39 0.17 -23.00
CA ASN A 414 4.01 0.68 -21.76
C ASN A 414 4.30 -0.42 -20.73
N LEU A 415 3.62 -1.58 -20.77
CA LEU A 415 3.93 -2.74 -19.92
C LEU A 415 5.35 -3.27 -20.08
N THR A 416 5.97 -3.04 -21.25
CA THR A 416 7.33 -3.50 -21.56
C THR A 416 8.42 -2.53 -21.10
N ILE A 417 8.04 -1.36 -20.57
CA ILE A 417 8.96 -0.31 -20.17
C ILE A 417 9.35 -0.52 -18.70
N ASP A 418 10.64 -0.45 -18.43
CA ASP A 418 11.14 -0.31 -17.06
C ASP A 418 11.31 1.19 -16.77
N PRO A 419 10.44 1.80 -15.93
CA PRO A 419 10.45 3.23 -15.73
C PRO A 419 11.71 3.66 -14.99
N PRO A 420 12.38 4.76 -15.41
CA PRO A 420 13.48 5.32 -14.64
C PRO A 420 13.05 5.62 -13.20
N PRO A 421 13.90 5.36 -12.20
CA PRO A 421 13.55 5.59 -10.78
C PRO A 421 13.31 7.07 -10.46
N PHE A 422 13.85 7.97 -11.27
CA PHE A 422 13.62 9.43 -11.14
C PHE A 422 13.92 10.14 -12.46
N TYR A 423 13.40 11.36 -12.60
CA TYR A 423 13.80 12.37 -13.58
C TYR A 423 14.40 13.57 -12.87
N GLY A 424 15.43 14.20 -13.48
CA GLY A 424 16.13 15.34 -12.91
C GLY A 424 17.46 14.97 -12.23
N ASP A 425 17.94 15.84 -11.33
CA ASP A 425 19.26 15.69 -10.70
C ASP A 425 19.19 14.90 -9.41
N ILE A 426 19.94 13.80 -9.31
CA ILE A 426 19.96 12.93 -8.12
C ILE A 426 20.47 13.65 -6.86
N SER A 427 21.37 14.63 -7.00
CA SER A 427 21.84 15.41 -5.85
C SER A 427 20.71 16.27 -5.26
N GLN A 428 19.83 16.78 -6.12
CA GLN A 428 18.62 17.47 -5.72
C GLN A 428 17.60 16.50 -5.11
N ALA A 429 17.48 15.27 -5.63
CA ALA A 429 16.62 14.25 -5.06
C ALA A 429 16.97 13.96 -3.59
N GLN A 430 18.25 13.78 -3.28
CA GLN A 430 18.71 13.57 -1.91
C GLN A 430 18.43 14.80 -1.03
N ALA A 431 18.60 16.00 -1.54
CA ALA A 431 18.29 17.23 -0.80
C ALA A 431 16.78 17.38 -0.53
N VAL A 432 15.93 17.02 -1.52
CA VAL A 432 14.46 16.99 -1.37
C VAL A 432 14.06 16.01 -0.26
N LEU A 433 14.53 14.78 -0.32
CA LEU A 433 14.20 13.75 0.66
C LEU A 433 14.68 14.12 2.07
N ARG A 434 15.84 14.76 2.21
CA ARG A 434 16.35 15.22 3.52
C ARG A 434 15.54 16.38 4.09
N SER A 435 14.98 17.23 3.25
CA SER A 435 14.24 18.42 3.66
C SER A 435 12.76 18.19 3.89
N ASP A 436 12.18 17.11 3.36
CA ASP A 436 10.78 16.76 3.52
C ASP A 436 10.63 15.44 4.28
N PRO A 437 10.26 15.47 5.58
CA PRO A 437 10.07 14.26 6.39
C PRO A 437 9.03 13.30 5.81
N THR A 438 8.02 13.82 5.09
CA THR A 438 6.96 12.99 4.53
C THR A 438 7.46 12.14 3.36
N LEU A 439 8.25 12.73 2.47
CA LEU A 439 8.91 11.99 1.39
C LEU A 439 10.02 11.06 1.91
N ALA A 440 10.81 11.51 2.88
CA ALA A 440 11.89 10.70 3.47
C ALA A 440 11.38 9.39 4.09
N VAL A 441 10.16 9.38 4.60
CA VAL A 441 9.53 8.20 5.20
C VAL A 441 8.89 7.30 4.16
N SER A 442 8.25 7.87 3.13
CA SER A 442 7.55 7.13 2.07
C SER A 442 8.49 6.57 1.01
N THR A 443 9.55 7.31 0.67
CA THR A 443 10.48 6.98 -0.40
C THR A 443 11.92 7.19 0.08
N GLN A 444 12.75 6.14 0.06
CA GLN A 444 14.16 6.24 0.40
C GLN A 444 15.00 6.00 -0.85
N LEU A 445 15.99 6.87 -1.07
CA LEU A 445 17.01 6.61 -2.08
C LEU A 445 18.12 5.74 -1.46
N PRO A 446 18.69 4.81 -2.23
CA PRO A 446 19.80 4.01 -1.76
C PRO A 446 20.99 4.91 -1.38
N ILE A 447 21.55 4.67 -0.22
CA ILE A 447 22.81 5.31 0.19
C ILE A 447 23.95 4.43 -0.31
N VAL A 448 24.54 4.83 -1.42
CA VAL A 448 25.69 4.11 -1.97
C VAL A 448 26.90 4.30 -1.05
N ARG A 449 27.50 3.20 -0.62
CA ARG A 449 28.70 3.12 0.22
C ARG A 449 29.73 2.30 -0.55
N GLU A 450 30.51 2.96 -1.39
CA GLU A 450 31.46 2.30 -2.29
C GLU A 450 32.47 1.41 -1.55
N GLU A 451 32.80 1.76 -0.31
CA GLU A 451 33.68 0.99 0.56
C GLU A 451 33.16 -0.42 0.87
N LEU A 452 31.85 -0.64 0.84
CA LEU A 452 31.22 -1.94 1.08
C LEU A 452 31.28 -2.88 -0.12
N LYS A 453 31.53 -2.35 -1.32
CA LYS A 453 31.62 -3.11 -2.59
C LYS A 453 30.43 -4.06 -2.80
N ALA A 454 29.22 -3.61 -2.45
CA ALA A 454 27.99 -4.39 -2.63
C ALA A 454 27.49 -4.32 -4.08
N ASP A 455 26.74 -5.34 -4.50
CA ASP A 455 26.13 -5.37 -5.85
C ASP A 455 24.91 -4.46 -5.94
N LEU A 456 24.19 -4.29 -4.81
CA LEU A 456 23.02 -3.42 -4.69
C LEU A 456 22.99 -2.71 -3.34
N TYR A 457 22.42 -1.52 -3.34
CA TYR A 457 22.25 -0.66 -2.16
C TYR A 457 20.78 -0.29 -2.02
N GLY A 458 20.31 -0.19 -0.77
CA GLY A 458 18.96 0.23 -0.43
C GLY A 458 18.91 0.80 0.99
N ALA A 459 17.71 0.92 1.54
CA ALA A 459 17.52 1.28 2.93
C ALA A 459 17.81 0.09 3.86
N ALA A 460 18.47 0.34 4.99
CA ALA A 460 18.55 -0.58 6.13
C ALA A 460 17.15 -0.69 6.78
N ALA A 461 16.29 -1.56 6.27
CA ALA A 461 14.86 -1.54 6.54
C ALA A 461 14.45 -2.37 7.76
N ALA A 462 14.95 -3.59 7.87
CA ALA A 462 14.84 -4.42 9.06
C ALA A 462 16.17 -5.11 9.34
N PRO A 463 16.64 -5.12 10.61
CA PRO A 463 17.98 -5.56 10.95
C PRO A 463 18.18 -7.07 10.76
N GLY A 464 19.43 -7.46 10.58
CA GLY A 464 19.86 -8.84 10.46
C GLY A 464 20.67 -9.11 9.20
N LEU A 465 21.32 -10.28 9.17
CA LEU A 465 22.12 -10.76 8.06
C LEU A 465 21.64 -12.16 7.67
N VAL A 466 21.34 -12.36 6.39
CA VAL A 466 20.86 -13.64 5.90
C VAL A 466 21.45 -13.97 4.52
N GLU A 467 21.78 -15.27 4.32
CA GLU A 467 22.15 -15.81 3.02
C GLU A 467 21.13 -16.84 2.57
N GLY A 468 20.82 -16.86 1.29
CA GLY A 468 19.88 -17.82 0.74
C GLY A 468 19.70 -17.75 -0.75
N VAL A 469 18.82 -18.62 -1.23
CA VAL A 469 18.38 -18.63 -2.62
C VAL A 469 17.35 -17.54 -2.83
N ALA A 470 17.54 -16.70 -3.85
CA ALA A 470 16.63 -15.66 -4.24
C ALA A 470 15.44 -16.24 -5.02
N ARG A 471 14.25 -15.74 -4.72
CA ARG A 471 13.02 -15.94 -5.47
C ARG A 471 12.50 -14.59 -5.92
N VAL A 472 12.56 -14.33 -7.23
CA VAL A 472 12.04 -13.09 -7.83
C VAL A 472 10.56 -13.31 -8.13
N ILE A 473 9.71 -12.49 -7.52
CA ILE A 473 8.25 -12.51 -7.66
C ILE A 473 7.77 -11.12 -8.07
N MET A 474 7.08 -11.02 -9.19
CA MET A 474 6.63 -9.75 -9.74
C MET A 474 5.20 -9.38 -9.33
N SER A 475 4.38 -10.37 -8.93
CA SER A 475 2.99 -10.15 -8.48
C SER A 475 2.57 -11.17 -7.42
N ALA A 476 1.56 -10.83 -6.62
CA ALA A 476 1.02 -11.72 -5.60
C ALA A 476 0.42 -13.03 -6.17
N ASP A 477 0.12 -13.09 -7.46
CA ASP A 477 -0.33 -14.32 -8.12
C ASP A 477 0.72 -15.42 -8.13
N GLN A 478 2.00 -15.07 -8.04
CA GLN A 478 3.13 -15.98 -8.06
C GLN A 478 3.56 -16.47 -6.66
N LEU A 479 2.84 -16.12 -5.59
CA LEU A 479 3.23 -16.45 -4.21
C LEU A 479 3.41 -17.96 -3.97
N MET A 480 2.69 -18.80 -4.74
CA MET A 480 2.84 -20.28 -4.66
C MET A 480 4.21 -20.79 -5.14
N GLU A 481 4.97 -19.98 -5.87
CA GLU A 481 6.31 -20.34 -6.33
C GLU A 481 7.38 -20.21 -5.23
N ILE A 482 7.07 -19.51 -4.14
CA ILE A 482 8.00 -19.28 -3.03
C ILE A 482 8.15 -20.55 -2.21
N LYS A 483 9.40 -20.97 -2.00
CA LYS A 483 9.73 -22.10 -1.13
C LYS A 483 10.16 -21.60 0.25
N ALA A 484 9.85 -22.38 1.27
CA ALA A 484 10.25 -22.06 2.64
C ALA A 484 11.77 -21.84 2.76
N GLY A 485 12.16 -20.74 3.39
CA GLY A 485 13.57 -20.36 3.59
C GLY A 485 14.24 -19.71 2.37
N GLU A 486 13.52 -19.35 1.32
CA GLU A 486 14.05 -18.49 0.25
C GLU A 486 14.07 -17.02 0.66
N ILE A 487 14.82 -16.21 -0.07
CA ILE A 487 14.83 -14.74 0.05
C ILE A 487 13.94 -14.19 -1.06
N LEU A 488 12.88 -13.51 -0.67
CA LEU A 488 11.96 -12.85 -1.61
C LEU A 488 12.60 -11.60 -2.20
N VAL A 489 12.54 -11.47 -3.52
CA VAL A 489 12.91 -10.26 -4.26
C VAL A 489 11.68 -9.81 -5.05
N ALA A 490 11.18 -8.59 -4.79
CA ALA A 490 9.93 -8.11 -5.35
C ALA A 490 9.99 -6.61 -5.72
N PRO A 491 9.14 -6.12 -6.62
CA PRO A 491 9.04 -4.67 -6.86
C PRO A 491 8.64 -3.88 -5.61
N GLY A 492 7.79 -4.44 -4.81
CA GLY A 492 7.25 -4.00 -3.54
C GLY A 492 6.28 -5.06 -3.02
N THR A 493 5.78 -4.90 -1.80
CA THR A 493 4.74 -5.78 -1.25
C THR A 493 3.55 -4.98 -0.75
N SER A 494 2.40 -5.62 -0.68
CA SER A 494 1.17 -5.09 -0.12
C SER A 494 0.54 -6.14 0.80
N ALA A 495 -0.57 -5.82 1.45
CA ALA A 495 -1.30 -6.74 2.31
C ALA A 495 -1.62 -8.10 1.66
N ALA A 496 -1.76 -8.17 0.33
CA ALA A 496 -1.92 -9.42 -0.40
C ALA A 496 -0.71 -10.38 -0.31
N TRP A 497 0.48 -9.84 0.01
CA TRP A 497 1.73 -10.58 0.14
C TRP A 497 2.03 -11.08 1.55
N THR A 498 1.24 -10.69 2.55
CA THR A 498 1.56 -10.90 3.98
C THR A 498 1.83 -12.37 4.31
N VAL A 499 1.16 -13.31 3.63
CA VAL A 499 1.40 -14.75 3.80
C VAL A 499 2.84 -15.15 3.47
N ALA A 500 3.50 -14.49 2.52
CA ALA A 500 4.89 -14.78 2.15
C ALA A 500 5.87 -14.58 3.32
N PHE A 501 5.63 -13.57 4.16
CA PHE A 501 6.48 -13.28 5.31
C PHE A 501 6.56 -14.44 6.31
N SER A 502 5.57 -15.32 6.32
CA SER A 502 5.58 -16.51 7.16
C SER A 502 6.51 -17.62 6.65
N ILE A 503 7.00 -17.56 5.41
CA ILE A 503 7.78 -18.64 4.76
C ILE A 503 9.16 -18.20 4.29
N ILE A 504 9.38 -16.92 4.04
CA ILE A 504 10.68 -16.37 3.62
C ILE A 504 11.61 -16.15 4.82
N LYS A 505 12.90 -16.05 4.56
CA LYS A 505 13.90 -15.72 5.59
C LYS A 505 14.63 -14.40 5.34
N GLY A 506 14.35 -13.71 4.24
CA GLY A 506 14.88 -12.42 3.88
C GLY A 506 14.04 -11.74 2.82
N LEU A 507 14.11 -10.42 2.74
CA LEU A 507 13.35 -9.61 1.81
C LEU A 507 14.23 -8.55 1.13
N VAL A 508 14.04 -8.40 -0.18
CA VAL A 508 14.58 -7.31 -1.00
C VAL A 508 13.45 -6.70 -1.80
N THR A 509 13.31 -5.36 -1.77
CA THR A 509 12.31 -4.68 -2.61
C THR A 509 12.90 -3.51 -3.39
N ASP A 510 12.41 -3.33 -4.63
CA ASP A 510 12.82 -2.21 -5.47
C ASP A 510 12.31 -0.88 -4.91
N GLY A 511 11.06 -0.83 -4.49
CA GLY A 511 10.43 0.33 -3.84
C GLY A 511 10.26 0.15 -2.33
N GLY A 512 9.94 1.26 -1.66
CA GLY A 512 9.57 1.29 -0.24
C GLY A 512 10.48 2.16 0.62
N GLY A 513 9.91 2.70 1.67
CA GLY A 513 10.56 3.51 2.69
C GLY A 513 10.25 3.00 4.10
N ALA A 514 10.61 3.74 5.13
CA ALA A 514 10.59 3.32 6.54
C ALA A 514 9.21 2.89 7.08
N LEU A 515 8.13 3.43 6.52
CA LEU A 515 6.73 3.10 6.85
C LEU A 515 6.00 2.42 5.68
N SER A 516 6.71 1.84 4.72
CA SER A 516 6.09 1.02 3.68
C SER A 516 5.77 -0.38 4.20
N HIS A 517 4.73 -1.01 3.64
CA HIS A 517 4.30 -2.37 3.99
C HIS A 517 5.46 -3.38 4.08
N PRO A 518 6.38 -3.50 3.07
CA PRO A 518 7.47 -4.48 3.16
C PRO A 518 8.35 -4.28 4.39
N VAL A 519 8.60 -3.03 4.78
CA VAL A 519 9.49 -2.70 5.90
C VAL A 519 8.81 -2.94 7.24
N ILE A 520 7.54 -2.53 7.38
CA ILE A 520 6.76 -2.77 8.60
C ILE A 520 6.65 -4.28 8.81
N MET A 521 6.21 -5.03 7.81
CA MET A 521 6.03 -6.47 7.92
C MET A 521 7.35 -7.21 8.17
N ALA A 522 8.46 -6.82 7.52
CA ALA A 522 9.75 -7.43 7.78
C ALA A 522 10.21 -7.26 9.24
N ARG A 523 9.95 -6.10 9.85
CA ARG A 523 10.23 -5.86 11.28
C ARG A 523 9.34 -6.72 12.18
N GLU A 524 8.05 -6.80 11.88
CA GLU A 524 7.08 -7.58 12.66
C GLU A 524 7.37 -9.09 12.62
N TYR A 525 7.90 -9.60 11.50
CA TYR A 525 8.27 -11.00 11.33
C TYR A 525 9.76 -11.28 11.64
N GLY A 526 10.52 -10.28 12.07
CA GLY A 526 11.94 -10.42 12.39
C GLY A 526 12.80 -10.83 11.17
N ILE A 527 12.42 -10.43 9.97
CA ILE A 527 13.06 -10.83 8.71
C ILE A 527 14.03 -9.74 8.25
N PRO A 528 15.33 -10.04 8.02
CA PRO A 528 16.27 -9.08 7.44
C PRO A 528 15.76 -8.53 6.11
N CYS A 529 15.72 -7.18 5.99
CA CYS A 529 15.15 -6.52 4.82
C CYS A 529 16.02 -5.37 4.32
N VAL A 530 16.20 -5.33 2.99
CA VAL A 530 16.70 -4.17 2.26
C VAL A 530 15.61 -3.70 1.30
N ALA A 531 15.14 -2.48 1.48
CA ALA A 531 14.07 -1.89 0.67
C ALA A 531 14.57 -0.70 -0.16
N GLY A 532 13.85 -0.33 -1.22
CA GLY A 532 14.19 0.82 -2.05
C GLY A 532 15.51 0.67 -2.80
N CYS A 533 15.85 -0.55 -3.25
CA CYS A 533 17.08 -0.79 -4.01
C CYS A 533 16.94 -0.51 -5.52
N PHE A 534 15.76 -0.16 -6.01
CA PHE A 534 15.36 0.20 -7.37
C PHE A 534 15.58 -0.88 -8.45
N GLU A 535 16.65 -1.66 -8.37
CA GLU A 535 17.08 -2.58 -9.42
C GLU A 535 17.15 -4.05 -8.96
N GLY A 536 16.60 -4.37 -7.79
CA GLY A 536 16.67 -5.72 -7.21
C GLY A 536 16.07 -6.77 -8.13
N THR A 537 14.84 -6.54 -8.63
CA THR A 537 14.15 -7.46 -9.55
C THR A 537 14.83 -7.54 -10.92
N ALA A 538 15.51 -6.48 -11.34
CA ALA A 538 16.23 -6.46 -12.62
C ALA A 538 17.58 -7.21 -12.54
N LYS A 539 18.35 -7.02 -11.47
CA LYS A 539 19.71 -7.55 -11.32
C LYS A 539 19.76 -8.96 -10.71
N ILE A 540 18.88 -9.26 -9.76
CA ILE A 540 18.81 -10.58 -9.12
C ILE A 540 17.91 -11.51 -9.94
N LYS A 541 18.33 -12.76 -10.08
CA LYS A 541 17.55 -13.80 -10.78
C LYS A 541 17.14 -14.90 -9.82
N THR A 542 15.95 -15.45 -10.02
CA THR A 542 15.48 -16.63 -9.28
C THR A 542 16.52 -17.76 -9.35
N GLY A 543 16.83 -18.34 -8.19
CA GLY A 543 17.81 -19.41 -8.05
C GLY A 543 19.24 -18.95 -7.70
N GLN A 544 19.57 -17.66 -7.83
CA GLN A 544 20.87 -17.15 -7.39
C GLN A 544 20.98 -17.18 -5.86
N ARG A 545 22.18 -17.42 -5.35
CA ARG A 545 22.48 -17.21 -3.92
C ARG A 545 22.79 -15.75 -3.69
N ILE A 546 22.14 -15.17 -2.69
CA ILE A 546 22.37 -13.78 -2.29
C ILE A 546 22.57 -13.70 -0.77
N ARG A 547 23.29 -12.65 -0.35
CA ARG A 547 23.39 -12.22 1.04
C ARG A 547 22.69 -10.88 1.17
N VAL A 548 21.76 -10.78 2.12
CA VAL A 548 21.04 -9.55 2.46
C VAL A 548 21.51 -9.09 3.82
N ASP A 549 22.07 -7.90 3.90
CA ASP A 549 22.47 -7.24 5.15
C ASP A 549 21.50 -6.09 5.43
N GLY A 550 20.48 -6.40 6.23
CA GLY A 550 19.47 -5.43 6.65
C GLY A 550 19.99 -4.40 7.65
N ASN A 551 21.17 -4.61 8.25
CA ASN A 551 21.80 -3.62 9.14
C ASN A 551 22.50 -2.52 8.34
N LEU A 552 23.09 -2.88 7.20
CA LEU A 552 23.83 -1.97 6.35
C LEU A 552 23.02 -1.48 5.11
N GLY A 553 21.90 -2.12 4.81
CA GLY A 553 21.11 -1.80 3.62
C GLY A 553 21.82 -2.20 2.31
N VAL A 554 22.50 -3.34 2.30
CA VAL A 554 23.25 -3.81 1.13
C VAL A 554 22.95 -5.27 0.77
N ILE A 555 23.12 -5.59 -0.51
CA ILE A 555 22.90 -6.93 -1.04
C ILE A 555 24.13 -7.35 -1.85
N TYR A 556 24.57 -8.61 -1.65
CA TYR A 556 25.64 -9.25 -2.40
C TYR A 556 25.11 -10.44 -3.18
N ILE A 557 25.43 -10.54 -4.47
CA ILE A 557 25.13 -11.69 -5.33
C ILE A 557 26.32 -12.65 -5.21
N LEU A 558 26.08 -13.79 -4.54
CA LEU A 558 27.13 -14.76 -4.27
C LEU A 558 27.38 -15.64 -5.51
N LYS A 559 28.64 -15.95 -5.79
CA LYS A 559 29.04 -16.82 -6.92
C LYS A 559 28.71 -18.28 -6.64
#